data_14cce748feecbd1e53dfda3fd2716f1e
#
_entry.id   14cce748feecbd1e53dfda3fd2716f1e
#
_cell.length_a   1.000
_cell.length_b   1.000
_cell.length_c   1.000
_cell.angle_alpha   90.00
_cell.angle_beta   90.00
_cell.angle_gamma   90.00
#
_symmetry.space_group_name_H-M   'P 1'
#
loop_
_entity.id
_entity.type
_entity.pdbx_description
1 polymer ?
#
loop_
_entity_poly.entity_id
_entity_poly.type
_entity_poly.pdbx_seq_one_letter_code
_entity_poly.pdbx_strand_id
1 'polypeptide(L)' 'MHYDAKKHVLRIVFVSGMVYDYKKVPQEVYDEMKAAPSKGEYLNYHIKGKYRYEKVIPPST' A
#
# COMPACT_ATOMS: atom_id res chain seq x y z
N MET A 1 6.15 -3.98 -2.55
CA MET A 1 5.57 -3.04 -1.57
C MET A 1 6.65 -2.08 -1.09
N HIS A 2 6.34 -0.83 -1.07
CA HIS A 2 7.28 0.21 -0.67
C HIS A 2 6.57 1.24 0.21
N TYR A 3 7.23 1.67 1.28
CA TYR A 3 6.66 2.65 2.20
C TYR A 3 7.56 3.89 2.29
N ASP A 4 6.96 5.06 2.10
CA ASP A 4 7.64 6.33 2.27
C ASP A 4 7.28 6.90 3.65
N ALA A 5 8.20 6.77 4.59
CA ALA A 5 7.96 7.19 5.96
C ALA A 5 7.82 8.71 6.10
N LYS A 6 8.41 9.47 5.20
CA LYS A 6 8.33 10.94 5.24
C LYS A 6 6.95 11.42 4.83
N LYS A 7 6.37 10.78 3.84
CA LYS A 7 5.07 11.17 3.28
C LYS A 7 3.92 10.33 3.82
N HIS A 8 4.21 9.28 4.57
CA HIS A 8 3.23 8.30 5.04
C HIS A 8 2.45 7.67 3.89
N VAL A 9 3.16 7.35 2.82
CA VAL A 9 2.57 6.75 1.62
C VAL A 9 3.02 5.31 1.50
N LEU A 10 2.04 4.41 1.40
CA LEU A 10 2.31 2.99 1.18
C LEU A 10 2.03 2.66 -0.27
N ARG A 11 3.07 2.28 -1.00
CA ARG A 11 2.95 1.89 -2.41
C ARG A 11 2.80 0.39 -2.52
N ILE A 12 1.74 -0.03 -3.16
CA ILE A 12 1.45 -1.44 -3.41
C ILE A 12 1.53 -1.70 -4.91
N VAL A 13 2.31 -2.70 -5.27
CA VAL A 13 2.39 -3.16 -6.66
C VAL A 13 1.68 -4.51 -6.74
N PHE A 14 0.63 -4.57 -7.54
CA PHE A 14 -0.15 -5.80 -7.69
C PHE A 14 0.44 -6.68 -8.78
N VAL A 15 0.09 -7.96 -8.75
CA VAL A 15 0.55 -8.95 -9.72
C VAL A 15 0.18 -8.54 -11.15
N SER A 16 -0.93 -7.85 -11.30
CA SER A 16 -1.39 -7.34 -12.59
C SER A 16 -0.55 -6.19 -13.14
N GLY A 17 0.41 -5.69 -12.36
CA GLY A 17 1.23 -4.54 -12.72
C GLY A 17 0.65 -3.20 -12.30
N MET A 18 -0.53 -3.21 -11.70
CA MET A 18 -1.14 -1.98 -11.20
C MET A 18 -0.41 -1.51 -9.94
N VAL A 19 -0.23 -0.19 -9.83
CA VAL A 19 0.44 0.42 -8.70
C VAL A 19 -0.51 1.40 -8.03
N TYR A 20 -0.67 1.27 -6.72
CA TYR A 20 -1.50 2.17 -5.93
C TYR A 20 -0.70 2.76 -4.78
N ASP A 21 -0.85 4.06 -4.55
CA ASP A 21 -0.27 4.76 -3.43
C ASP A 21 -1.36 5.07 -2.41
N TYR A 22 -1.32 4.41 -1.25
CA TYR A 22 -2.23 4.68 -0.15
C TYR A 22 -1.67 5.79 0.70
N LYS A 23 -2.50 6.83 0.92
CA LYS A 23 -2.07 8.06 1.60
C LYS A 23 -2.31 8.00 3.10
N LYS A 24 -1.48 8.73 3.85
CA LYS A 24 -1.63 8.85 5.30
C LYS A 24 -1.64 7.52 6.03
N VAL A 25 -0.82 6.59 5.60
CA VAL A 25 -0.69 5.29 6.25
C VAL A 25 0.39 5.40 7.32
N PRO A 26 0.04 5.19 8.61
CA PRO A 26 1.05 5.22 9.68
C PRO A 26 2.05 4.09 9.54
N GLN A 27 3.24 4.29 10.04
CA GLN A 27 4.29 3.27 9.97
C GLN A 27 3.91 2.00 10.71
N GLU A 28 3.17 2.11 11.82
CA GLU A 28 2.68 0.93 12.56
C GLU A 28 1.85 0.01 11.66
N VAL A 29 1.02 0.60 10.80
CA VAL A 29 0.19 -0.17 9.87
C VAL A 29 1.06 -0.90 8.86
N TYR A 30 2.07 -0.21 8.34
CA TYR A 30 3.02 -0.84 7.42
C TYR A 30 3.77 -1.99 8.10
N ASP A 31 4.22 -1.77 9.34
CA ASP A 31 4.94 -2.80 10.10
C ASP A 31 4.06 -4.02 10.36
N GLU A 32 2.80 -3.81 10.71
CA GLU A 32 1.84 -4.89 10.91
C GLU A 32 1.61 -5.66 9.61
N MET A 33 1.51 -4.94 8.50
CA MET A 33 1.32 -5.57 7.20
C MET A 33 2.51 -6.44 6.82
N LYS A 34 3.73 -5.99 7.10
CA LYS A 34 4.93 -6.77 6.84
C LYS A 34 4.95 -8.06 7.66
N ALA A 35 4.45 -8.00 8.88
CA ALA A 35 4.42 -9.14 9.77
C ALA A 35 3.23 -10.05 9.53
N ALA A 36 2.25 -9.63 8.75
CA ALA A 36 1.04 -10.41 8.51
C ALA A 36 1.35 -11.66 7.68
N PRO A 37 0.70 -12.79 7.99
CA PRO A 37 0.86 -14.01 7.21
C PRO A 37 0.48 -13.83 5.73
N SER A 38 -0.53 -12.99 5.48
CA SER A 38 -0.95 -12.66 4.13
C SER A 38 -1.08 -11.16 3.98
N LYS A 39 -0.19 -10.58 3.19
CA LYS A 39 -0.22 -9.13 2.94
C LYS A 39 -1.45 -8.71 2.17
N GLY A 40 -1.90 -9.55 1.26
CA GLY A 40 -3.10 -9.28 0.47
C GLY A 40 -4.36 -9.23 1.33
N GLU A 41 -4.50 -10.14 2.28
CA GLU A 41 -5.62 -10.13 3.21
C GLU A 41 -5.57 -8.90 4.11
N TYR A 42 -4.40 -8.59 4.65
CA TYR A 42 -4.25 -7.41 5.49
C TYR A 42 -4.66 -6.15 4.72
N LEU A 43 -4.21 -6.03 3.48
CA LEU A 43 -4.57 -4.91 2.63
C LEU A 43 -6.09 -4.82 2.45
N ASN A 44 -6.74 -5.94 2.16
CA ASN A 44 -8.18 -5.95 1.94
C ASN A 44 -8.98 -5.57 3.18
N TYR A 45 -8.57 -6.05 4.36
CA TYR A 45 -9.36 -5.85 5.58
C TYR A 45 -9.00 -4.58 6.34
N HIS A 46 -7.76 -4.12 6.25
CA HIS A 46 -7.27 -3.04 7.09
C HIS A 46 -6.90 -1.77 6.34
N ILE A 47 -6.68 -1.85 5.04
CA ILE A 47 -6.23 -0.70 4.26
C ILE A 47 -7.27 -0.24 3.25
N LYS A 48 -7.81 -1.16 2.45
CA LYS A 48 -8.84 -0.80 1.49
C LYS A 48 -10.07 -0.28 2.20
N GLY A 49 -10.56 0.87 1.76
CA GLY A 49 -11.71 1.51 2.36
C GLY A 49 -11.43 2.37 3.58
N LYS A 50 -10.24 2.29 4.16
CA LYS A 50 -9.85 3.10 5.31
C LYS A 50 -8.93 4.24 4.94
N TYR A 51 -8.11 4.06 3.93
CA TYR A 51 -7.15 5.06 3.49
C TYR A 51 -7.43 5.47 2.07
N ARG A 52 -7.16 6.72 1.76
CA ARG A 52 -7.27 7.20 0.39
C ARG A 52 -6.12 6.62 -0.42
N TYR A 53 -6.37 6.38 -1.68
CA TYR A 53 -5.34 5.89 -2.57
C TYR A 53 -5.36 6.65 -3.88
N GLU A 54 -4.23 6.63 -4.54
CA GLU A 54 -4.07 7.20 -5.87
C GLU A 54 -3.49 6.12 -6.77
N LYS A 55 -4.13 5.90 -7.90
CA LYS A 55 -3.61 4.95 -8.87
C LYS A 55 -2.42 5.59 -9.58
N VAL A 56 -1.27 4.94 -9.49
CA VAL A 56 -0.07 5.40 -10.16
C VAL A 56 0.01 4.71 -11.51
N ILE A 57 0.02 5.50 -12.55
CA ILE A 57 0.19 4.95 -13.90
C ILE A 57 1.67 4.59 -14.04
N PRO A 58 2.01 3.30 -14.27
CA PRO A 58 3.41 2.94 -14.41
C PRO A 58 4.04 3.73 -15.53
N PRO A 59 5.33 4.06 -15.42
CA PRO A 59 5.98 4.76 -16.50
C PRO A 59 5.82 3.96 -17.78
N SER A 60 5.41 4.65 -18.81
CA SER A 60 5.23 4.04 -20.11
C SER A 60 6.56 3.49 -20.61
N THR A 61 6.53 2.26 -20.93
CA THR A 61 7.68 1.65 -21.56
C THR A 61 7.70 1.96 -23.04
#